data_e90c3c510eb9ce23eb8ea43e56bd7874
#
_entry.id   e90c3c510eb9ce23eb8ea43e56bd7874
#
_cell.length_a   1.000
_cell.length_b   1.000
_cell.length_c   1.000
_cell.angle_alpha   90.00
_cell.angle_beta   90.00
_cell.angle_gamma   90.00
#
_symmetry.space_group_name_H-M   'P 1'
#
loop_
_entity.id
_entity.type
_entity.pdbx_description
1 polymer ?
#
loop_
_entity_poly.entity_id
_entity_poly.type
_entity_poly.pdbx_seq_one_letter_code
_entity_poly.pdbx_strand_id
1 'polypeptide(L)'
;IVQFAKGNVLGRLHYVFAYGIMLLLILSYIVMVERMSRFYRFRYFAILILLLAASLLDIMTTWSDSIYDMSMAAFGIMSILIYYLTYRYVPNELIENTFSLIIRDMNSGIICFDNAGRCIYCNGIVKEMYSINDNINEVEHNYASWLHTQTEHDNKKFRQTISVGDERRSFDISYNRVYDDKHNFICDYFIFNDRTEAVELLEYEKFRATHDNLTGLLNKEQFYEETANVLRNDRNHTYCLVCSNIKDFKLVNELFGIEKGDEIIKMQAELIKASSESGYICGRIQNDRFAVCMPKDSFKNEIMQNSIVSMQDRFNNASFKIRVVVGVYDIEDVDEPVSNMCDKAFIASETIKNNYETNIAYYDDKLLKRTLEERRVISEFEGAIEKKEFKMFLQPQVNTHGKAYGAEALVRWQHPERGLLSPFFFIDILETTGLIYKLDMYMWECAAAKLSEWKKKGDTVHYISVNISTKDFYLIDVYEVITSIVKKYDIE
;
A
#
# COMPACT_ATOMS: atom_id res chain seq x y z
N ILE A 1 -43.32 80.51 -4.70
CA ILE A 1 -43.50 79.44 -3.67
C ILE A 1 -42.53 79.64 -2.49
N VAL A 2 -41.24 79.92 -2.75
CA VAL A 2 -40.22 80.09 -1.70
C VAL A 2 -40.46 81.29 -0.80
N GLN A 3 -40.98 82.44 -1.36
CA GLN A 3 -41.30 83.62 -0.57
C GLN A 3 -42.56 83.44 0.33
N PHE A 4 -43.52 82.59 -0.08
CA PHE A 4 -44.70 82.27 0.74
C PHE A 4 -44.39 81.42 1.96
N ALA A 5 -43.26 80.61 1.93
CA ALA A 5 -42.88 79.76 3.02
C ALA A 5 -42.11 80.47 4.16
N LYS A 6 -41.41 81.58 3.88
CA LYS A 6 -40.60 82.32 4.87
C LYS A 6 -41.47 83.01 5.97
N GLY A 7 -42.72 83.25 5.76
CA GLY A 7 -43.65 83.93 6.72
C GLY A 7 -44.54 83.03 7.55
N ASN A 8 -44.67 81.74 7.20
CA ASN A 8 -45.62 80.82 7.79
C ASN A 8 -44.96 79.82 8.78
N VAL A 9 -45.64 79.49 9.88
CA VAL A 9 -45.14 78.57 10.92
C VAL A 9 -44.79 77.21 10.33
N LEU A 10 -45.57 76.73 9.35
CA LEU A 10 -45.37 75.48 8.61
C LEU A 10 -44.05 75.54 7.79
N GLY A 11 -43.70 76.66 7.18
CA GLY A 11 -42.47 76.82 6.45
C GLY A 11 -41.21 76.76 7.35
N ARG A 12 -41.30 77.39 8.54
CA ARG A 12 -40.20 77.33 9.53
C ARG A 12 -40.01 75.88 10.05
N LEU A 13 -41.06 75.16 10.32
CA LEU A 13 -41.00 73.73 10.71
C LEU A 13 -40.40 72.85 9.61
N HIS A 14 -40.72 73.11 8.34
CA HIS A 14 -40.10 72.40 7.21
C HIS A 14 -38.58 72.58 7.16
N TYR A 15 -38.11 73.82 7.32
CA TYR A 15 -36.64 74.04 7.34
C TYR A 15 -35.97 73.43 8.56
N VAL A 16 -36.56 73.49 9.75
CA VAL A 16 -35.98 72.82 10.92
C VAL A 16 -35.88 71.30 10.71
N PHE A 17 -36.90 70.71 10.12
CA PHE A 17 -36.95 69.30 9.84
C PHE A 17 -35.90 68.92 8.75
N ALA A 18 -35.85 69.65 7.62
CA ALA A 18 -34.89 69.37 6.51
C ALA A 18 -33.41 69.51 7.00
N TYR A 19 -33.07 70.57 7.71
CA TYR A 19 -31.74 70.80 8.24
C TYR A 19 -31.40 69.79 9.36
N GLY A 20 -32.40 69.36 10.14
CA GLY A 20 -32.25 68.29 11.11
C GLY A 20 -31.85 66.95 10.48
N ILE A 21 -32.53 66.56 9.41
CA ILE A 21 -32.19 65.36 8.64
C ILE A 21 -30.79 65.50 8.03
N MET A 22 -30.51 66.63 7.44
CA MET A 22 -29.17 66.91 6.84
C MET A 22 -28.06 66.81 7.85
N LEU A 23 -28.24 67.34 9.04
CA LEU A 23 -27.28 67.24 10.15
C LEU A 23 -27.06 65.78 10.58
N LEU A 24 -28.15 64.98 10.66
CA LEU A 24 -28.06 63.55 10.99
C LEU A 24 -27.27 62.78 9.91
N LEU A 25 -27.49 63.07 8.61
CA LEU A 25 -26.74 62.49 7.51
C LEU A 25 -25.26 62.82 7.60
N ILE A 26 -24.90 64.06 7.82
CA ILE A 26 -23.51 64.52 8.00
C ILE A 26 -22.85 63.75 9.18
N LEU A 27 -23.51 63.70 10.33
CA LEU A 27 -23.01 62.98 11.51
C LEU A 27 -22.82 61.49 11.22
N SER A 28 -23.78 60.86 10.50
CA SER A 28 -23.67 59.42 10.09
C SER A 28 -22.46 59.19 9.19
N TYR A 29 -22.19 60.11 8.26
CA TYR A 29 -20.99 60.01 7.39
C TYR A 29 -19.68 60.21 8.14
N ILE A 30 -19.64 61.11 9.12
CA ILE A 30 -18.45 61.29 9.97
C ILE A 30 -18.11 59.98 10.70
N VAL A 31 -19.12 59.35 11.33
CA VAL A 31 -18.94 58.07 12.02
C VAL A 31 -18.51 56.99 11.02
N MET A 32 -19.03 57.03 9.81
CA MET A 32 -18.72 56.05 8.74
C MET A 32 -17.28 56.22 8.27
N VAL A 33 -16.77 57.44 8.10
CA VAL A 33 -15.36 57.72 7.71
C VAL A 33 -14.39 57.22 8.78
N GLU A 34 -14.71 57.37 10.06
CA GLU A 34 -13.86 56.84 11.13
C GLU A 34 -13.78 55.32 11.16
N ARG A 35 -14.86 54.62 10.83
CA ARG A 35 -14.93 53.15 10.89
C ARG A 35 -14.39 52.47 9.64
N MET A 36 -14.20 53.19 8.52
CA MET A 36 -13.74 52.61 7.26
C MET A 36 -12.24 52.36 7.22
N SER A 37 -11.87 51.31 6.45
CA SER A 37 -10.45 51.04 6.20
C SER A 37 -9.76 52.21 5.50
N ARG A 38 -8.44 52.34 5.69
CA ARG A 38 -7.61 53.41 5.15
C ARG A 38 -7.83 53.63 3.63
N PHE A 39 -8.02 52.56 2.85
CA PHE A 39 -8.18 52.58 1.41
C PHE A 39 -9.46 53.28 0.94
N TYR A 40 -10.54 53.18 1.71
CA TYR A 40 -11.84 53.80 1.38
C TYR A 40 -12.05 55.15 2.06
N ARG A 41 -11.25 55.54 3.01
CA ARG A 41 -11.42 56.75 3.81
C ARG A 41 -11.42 57.99 2.96
N PHE A 42 -10.54 58.11 1.96
CA PHE A 42 -10.50 59.25 1.05
C PHE A 42 -11.82 59.44 0.30
N ARG A 43 -12.41 58.36 -0.20
CA ARG A 43 -13.69 58.38 -0.90
C ARG A 43 -14.83 58.91 -0.04
N TYR A 44 -14.97 58.40 1.19
CA TYR A 44 -16.02 58.85 2.12
C TYR A 44 -15.74 60.26 2.62
N PHE A 45 -14.50 60.67 2.77
CA PHE A 45 -14.11 62.03 3.10
C PHE A 45 -14.45 63.01 1.95
N ALA A 46 -14.23 62.64 0.72
CA ALA A 46 -14.65 63.44 -0.45
C ALA A 46 -16.17 63.61 -0.54
N ILE A 47 -16.94 62.56 -0.26
CA ILE A 47 -18.41 62.61 -0.22
C ILE A 47 -18.87 63.55 0.93
N LEU A 48 -18.22 63.47 2.11
CA LEU A 48 -18.52 64.36 3.22
C LEU A 48 -18.29 65.83 2.86
N ILE A 49 -17.15 66.15 2.22
CA ILE A 49 -16.87 67.52 1.75
C ILE A 49 -17.93 68.00 0.75
N LEU A 50 -18.31 67.15 -0.20
CA LEU A 50 -19.38 67.46 -1.16
C LEU A 50 -20.75 67.73 -0.50
N LEU A 51 -21.09 66.92 0.50
CA LEU A 51 -22.31 67.15 1.32
C LEU A 51 -22.27 68.44 2.08
N LEU A 52 -21.16 68.77 2.71
CA LEU A 52 -20.98 70.05 3.43
C LEU A 52 -21.04 71.27 2.50
N ALA A 53 -20.40 71.18 1.32
CA ALA A 53 -20.40 72.23 0.32
C ALA A 53 -21.85 72.49 -0.23
N ALA A 54 -22.57 71.41 -0.56
CA ALA A 54 -23.93 71.51 -1.05
C ALA A 54 -24.88 72.06 0.05
N SER A 55 -24.67 71.64 1.29
CA SER A 55 -25.43 72.14 2.43
C SER A 55 -25.21 73.64 2.67
N LEU A 56 -23.94 74.07 2.56
CA LEU A 56 -23.58 75.48 2.71
C LEU A 56 -24.24 76.33 1.59
N LEU A 57 -24.18 75.81 0.35
CA LEU A 57 -24.79 76.47 -0.80
C LEU A 57 -26.34 76.61 -0.61
N ASP A 58 -27.00 75.57 -0.16
CA ASP A 58 -28.44 75.59 0.15
C ASP A 58 -28.79 76.62 1.23
N ILE A 59 -28.04 76.70 2.29
CA ILE A 59 -28.19 77.70 3.34
C ILE A 59 -28.02 79.12 2.77
N MET A 60 -26.97 79.34 1.95
CA MET A 60 -26.66 80.63 1.35
C MET A 60 -27.76 81.06 0.38
N THR A 61 -28.30 80.15 -0.46
CA THR A 61 -29.39 80.47 -1.38
C THR A 61 -30.72 80.74 -0.67
N THR A 62 -30.98 80.04 0.44
CA THR A 62 -32.15 80.21 1.29
C THR A 62 -32.14 81.56 1.98
N TRP A 63 -30.99 82.15 2.37
CA TRP A 63 -30.82 83.40 3.07
C TRP A 63 -30.64 84.59 2.13
N SER A 64 -30.22 84.36 0.88
CA SER A 64 -30.19 85.40 -0.13
C SER A 64 -31.54 85.57 -0.80
N ASP A 65 -31.93 86.83 -1.11
CA ASP A 65 -33.22 87.08 -1.84
C ASP A 65 -33.04 86.80 -3.37
N SER A 66 -32.25 85.80 -3.71
CA SER A 66 -32.02 85.39 -5.10
C SER A 66 -33.24 84.70 -5.70
N ILE A 67 -33.59 85.13 -6.92
CA ILE A 67 -34.71 84.59 -7.69
C ILE A 67 -34.42 83.14 -8.15
N TYR A 68 -33.19 82.74 -8.22
CA TYR A 68 -32.73 81.44 -8.72
C TYR A 68 -32.29 80.55 -7.58
N ASP A 69 -32.94 79.40 -7.44
CA ASP A 69 -32.52 78.35 -6.50
C ASP A 69 -31.50 77.48 -7.13
N MET A 70 -30.23 77.75 -6.86
CA MET A 70 -29.06 77.01 -7.37
C MET A 70 -28.79 75.71 -6.57
N SER A 71 -29.47 75.51 -5.46
CA SER A 71 -29.29 74.35 -4.60
C SER A 71 -29.69 73.03 -5.30
N MET A 72 -30.77 73.03 -6.06
CA MET A 72 -31.21 71.86 -6.81
C MET A 72 -30.22 71.38 -7.83
N ALA A 73 -29.57 72.33 -8.56
CA ALA A 73 -28.51 72.01 -9.53
C ALA A 73 -27.28 71.44 -8.80
N ALA A 74 -26.91 71.99 -7.65
CA ALA A 74 -25.80 71.50 -6.85
C ALA A 74 -26.04 70.07 -6.30
N PHE A 75 -27.26 69.80 -5.80
CA PHE A 75 -27.61 68.43 -5.36
C PHE A 75 -27.64 67.43 -6.52
N GLY A 76 -28.09 67.83 -7.71
CA GLY A 76 -28.02 66.98 -8.91
C GLY A 76 -26.60 66.58 -9.30
N ILE A 77 -25.69 67.56 -9.36
CA ILE A 77 -24.27 67.29 -9.64
C ILE A 77 -23.66 66.44 -8.56
N MET A 78 -23.92 66.74 -7.30
CA MET A 78 -23.44 65.98 -6.17
C MET A 78 -23.91 64.52 -6.20
N SER A 79 -25.15 64.27 -6.54
CA SER A 79 -25.70 62.90 -6.68
C SER A 79 -24.95 62.10 -7.72
N ILE A 80 -24.60 62.72 -8.87
CA ILE A 80 -23.78 62.07 -9.92
C ILE A 80 -22.38 61.76 -9.41
N LEU A 81 -21.77 62.73 -8.71
CA LEU A 81 -20.43 62.54 -8.15
C LEU A 81 -20.40 61.46 -7.05
N ILE A 82 -21.39 61.45 -6.17
CA ILE A 82 -21.54 60.39 -5.16
C ILE A 82 -21.73 59.02 -5.81
N TYR A 83 -22.57 58.92 -6.84
CA TYR A 83 -22.73 57.68 -7.60
C TYR A 83 -21.41 57.23 -8.20
N TYR A 84 -20.66 58.10 -8.87
CA TYR A 84 -19.36 57.79 -9.46
C TYR A 84 -18.36 57.32 -8.38
N LEU A 85 -18.22 58.08 -7.30
CA LEU A 85 -17.33 57.74 -6.19
C LEU A 85 -17.73 56.42 -5.52
N THR A 86 -19.03 56.12 -5.45
CA THR A 86 -19.52 54.95 -4.76
C THR A 86 -19.42 53.65 -5.60
N TYR A 87 -19.73 53.74 -6.87
CA TYR A 87 -19.86 52.54 -7.72
C TYR A 87 -18.78 52.38 -8.77
N ARG A 88 -18.10 53.44 -9.19
CA ARG A 88 -17.14 53.38 -10.29
C ARG A 88 -15.68 53.62 -9.85
N TYR A 89 -15.48 54.37 -8.81
CA TYR A 89 -14.12 54.68 -8.35
C TYR A 89 -13.56 53.54 -7.48
N VAL A 90 -12.49 52.86 -7.97
CA VAL A 90 -11.71 51.88 -7.23
C VAL A 90 -10.34 52.48 -7.01
N PRO A 91 -9.87 52.66 -5.76
CA PRO A 91 -8.53 53.17 -5.49
C PRO A 91 -7.45 52.28 -6.07
N ASN A 92 -6.49 52.82 -6.83
CA ASN A 92 -5.36 52.05 -7.37
C ASN A 92 -4.57 51.36 -6.27
N GLU A 93 -4.33 52.03 -5.15
CA GLU A 93 -3.66 51.45 -3.98
C GLU A 93 -4.36 50.20 -3.42
N LEU A 94 -5.67 50.14 -3.53
CA LEU A 94 -6.43 48.94 -3.12
C LEU A 94 -6.16 47.78 -4.06
N ILE A 95 -6.12 48.03 -5.35
CA ILE A 95 -5.83 47.02 -6.38
C ILE A 95 -4.41 46.47 -6.16
N GLU A 96 -3.41 47.36 -6.07
CA GLU A 96 -2.00 47.01 -5.89
C GLU A 96 -1.77 46.23 -4.58
N ASN A 97 -2.34 46.71 -3.46
CA ASN A 97 -2.19 46.01 -2.17
C ASN A 97 -2.93 44.68 -2.15
N THR A 98 -4.12 44.60 -2.79
CA THR A 98 -4.88 43.33 -2.85
C THR A 98 -4.12 42.30 -3.69
N PHE A 99 -3.58 42.69 -4.84
CA PHE A 99 -2.76 41.79 -5.65
C PHE A 99 -1.50 41.33 -4.87
N SER A 100 -0.80 42.25 -4.21
CA SER A 100 0.37 41.91 -3.40
C SER A 100 0.03 40.95 -2.25
N LEU A 101 -1.12 41.12 -1.58
CA LEU A 101 -1.60 40.21 -0.55
C LEU A 101 -1.95 38.83 -1.12
N ILE A 102 -2.68 38.78 -2.23
CA ILE A 102 -3.05 37.52 -2.92
C ILE A 102 -1.81 36.76 -3.31
N ILE A 103 -0.83 37.42 -3.94
CA ILE A 103 0.41 36.80 -4.37
C ILE A 103 1.23 36.30 -3.17
N ARG A 104 1.23 37.05 -2.05
CA ARG A 104 1.93 36.65 -0.83
C ARG A 104 1.30 35.42 -0.18
N ASP A 105 -0.04 35.31 -0.22
CA ASP A 105 -0.77 34.22 0.42
C ASP A 105 -0.95 32.99 -0.53
N MET A 106 -0.48 33.09 -1.79
CA MET A 106 -0.39 31.93 -2.69
C MET A 106 0.67 30.96 -2.21
N ASN A 107 0.36 29.67 -2.19
CA ASN A 107 1.32 28.59 -1.89
C ASN A 107 2.32 28.33 -3.03
N SER A 108 2.42 29.24 -3.98
CA SER A 108 3.34 29.15 -5.14
C SER A 108 4.40 30.21 -5.05
N GLY A 109 5.62 29.84 -5.34
CA GLY A 109 6.71 30.81 -5.50
C GLY A 109 6.51 31.66 -6.77
N ILE A 110 6.70 32.97 -6.68
CA ILE A 110 6.60 33.88 -7.84
C ILE A 110 7.80 34.81 -7.84
N ILE A 111 8.45 34.92 -9.00
CA ILE A 111 9.51 35.87 -9.25
C ILE A 111 9.32 36.51 -10.62
N CYS A 112 9.55 37.81 -10.73
CA CYS A 112 9.41 38.61 -11.96
C CYS A 112 10.68 39.39 -12.26
N PHE A 113 11.01 39.48 -13.54
CA PHE A 113 12.19 40.21 -14.05
C PHE A 113 11.78 41.25 -15.12
N ASP A 114 12.40 42.42 -15.09
CA ASP A 114 12.22 43.47 -16.11
C ASP A 114 12.99 43.16 -17.42
N ASN A 115 12.89 44.05 -18.35
CA ASN A 115 13.58 43.96 -19.66
C ASN A 115 15.13 44.07 -19.57
N ALA A 116 15.64 44.49 -18.43
CA ALA A 116 17.08 44.54 -18.16
C ALA A 116 17.55 43.32 -17.32
N GLY A 117 16.63 42.36 -17.01
CA GLY A 117 16.93 41.17 -16.23
C GLY A 117 16.98 41.41 -14.71
N ARG A 118 16.51 42.59 -14.25
CA ARG A 118 16.48 42.92 -12.82
C ARG A 118 15.21 42.37 -12.18
N CYS A 119 15.36 41.84 -11.00
CA CYS A 119 14.22 41.30 -10.24
C CYS A 119 13.32 42.44 -9.72
N ILE A 120 12.10 42.56 -10.27
CA ILE A 120 11.12 43.58 -9.89
C ILE A 120 10.18 43.08 -8.79
N TYR A 121 10.02 41.77 -8.67
CA TYR A 121 9.18 41.17 -7.63
C TYR A 121 9.65 39.75 -7.29
N CYS A 122 9.60 39.42 -6.01
CA CYS A 122 9.89 38.09 -5.48
C CYS A 122 9.09 37.89 -4.19
N ASN A 123 8.27 36.81 -4.13
CA ASN A 123 7.52 36.53 -2.91
C ASN A 123 8.36 35.73 -1.88
N GLY A 124 7.81 35.59 -0.66
CA GLY A 124 8.51 34.94 0.46
C GLY A 124 8.96 33.51 0.16
N ILE A 125 8.16 32.75 -0.56
CA ILE A 125 8.46 31.34 -0.91
C ILE A 125 9.73 31.24 -1.76
N VAL A 126 9.85 32.09 -2.79
CA VAL A 126 11.06 32.09 -3.65
C VAL A 126 12.29 32.55 -2.84
N LYS A 127 12.11 33.51 -1.92
CA LYS A 127 13.20 33.95 -1.04
C LYS A 127 13.74 32.83 -0.17
N GLU A 128 12.82 32.00 0.36
CA GLU A 128 13.18 30.84 1.17
C GLU A 128 13.85 29.76 0.31
N MET A 129 13.27 29.43 -0.87
CA MET A 129 13.80 28.43 -1.80
C MET A 129 15.25 28.69 -2.21
N TYR A 130 15.58 29.93 -2.49
CA TYR A 130 16.93 30.33 -2.95
C TYR A 130 17.79 30.90 -1.83
N SER A 131 17.35 30.85 -0.57
CA SER A 131 18.03 31.44 0.59
C SER A 131 18.41 32.92 0.35
N ILE A 132 17.53 33.64 -0.34
CA ILE A 132 17.75 35.04 -0.72
C ILE A 132 17.46 35.91 0.51
N ASN A 133 18.40 35.99 1.45
CA ASN A 133 18.24 36.90 2.59
C ASN A 133 18.53 38.34 2.22
N ASP A 134 19.49 38.63 1.29
CA ASP A 134 19.84 39.98 0.85
C ASP A 134 20.52 40.05 -0.53
N ASN A 135 20.79 38.94 -1.21
CA ASN A 135 21.58 38.96 -2.44
C ASN A 135 20.74 38.60 -3.70
N ILE A 136 19.91 39.55 -4.10
CA ILE A 136 19.09 39.44 -5.32
C ILE A 136 19.99 39.31 -6.60
N ASN A 137 21.23 39.81 -6.55
CA ASN A 137 22.16 39.78 -7.69
C ASN A 137 22.49 38.36 -8.18
N GLU A 138 22.51 37.36 -7.28
CA GLU A 138 22.77 35.97 -7.67
C GLU A 138 21.62 35.39 -8.48
N VAL A 139 20.39 35.71 -8.10
CA VAL A 139 19.19 35.30 -8.82
C VAL A 139 19.07 35.93 -10.16
N GLU A 140 19.42 37.24 -10.28
CA GLU A 140 19.48 37.96 -11.52
C GLU A 140 20.55 37.36 -12.47
N HIS A 141 21.70 36.98 -11.93
CA HIS A 141 22.77 36.33 -12.68
C HIS A 141 22.32 34.94 -13.19
N ASN A 142 21.68 34.16 -12.33
CA ASN A 142 21.15 32.83 -12.69
C ASN A 142 20.03 32.93 -13.73
N TYR A 143 19.17 33.94 -13.63
CA TYR A 143 18.16 34.22 -14.62
C TYR A 143 18.78 34.60 -15.99
N ALA A 144 19.75 35.51 -15.98
CA ALA A 144 20.46 35.90 -17.22
C ALA A 144 21.15 34.69 -17.88
N SER A 145 21.83 33.85 -17.08
CA SER A 145 22.48 32.64 -17.57
C SER A 145 21.46 31.64 -18.13
N TRP A 146 20.32 31.44 -17.45
CA TRP A 146 19.25 30.58 -17.94
C TRP A 146 18.66 31.12 -19.24
N LEU A 147 18.40 32.42 -19.34
CA LEU A 147 17.84 33.04 -20.53
C LEU A 147 18.74 32.84 -21.76
N HIS A 148 20.06 32.93 -21.60
CA HIS A 148 21.03 32.68 -22.64
C HIS A 148 21.04 31.25 -23.18
N THR A 149 20.59 30.26 -22.36
CA THR A 149 20.49 28.85 -22.77
C THR A 149 19.20 28.56 -23.57
N GLN A 150 18.23 29.48 -23.58
CA GLN A 150 16.98 29.30 -24.28
C GLN A 150 17.02 29.82 -25.70
N THR A 151 16.77 28.94 -26.68
CA THR A 151 16.71 29.29 -28.11
C THR A 151 15.36 29.91 -28.53
N GLU A 152 14.31 29.66 -27.76
CA GLU A 152 12.96 30.19 -27.95
C GLU A 152 12.44 30.80 -26.65
N HIS A 153 11.88 32.00 -26.76
CA HIS A 153 11.40 32.77 -25.60
C HIS A 153 9.87 32.61 -25.38
N ASP A 154 9.31 31.48 -25.77
CA ASP A 154 7.90 31.18 -25.54
C ASP A 154 7.64 30.62 -24.13
N ASN A 155 6.37 30.69 -23.71
CA ASN A 155 5.91 30.16 -22.44
C ASN A 155 6.29 28.68 -22.30
N LYS A 156 7.01 28.34 -21.24
CA LYS A 156 7.51 26.98 -20.99
C LYS A 156 7.06 26.45 -19.64
N LYS A 157 6.82 25.15 -19.60
CA LYS A 157 6.59 24.42 -18.35
C LYS A 157 7.61 23.29 -18.24
N PHE A 158 8.25 23.19 -17.11
CA PHE A 158 9.23 22.13 -16.84
C PHE A 158 9.23 21.78 -15.36
N ARG A 159 9.72 20.59 -15.04
CA ARG A 159 9.87 20.14 -13.66
C ARG A 159 11.33 20.18 -13.27
N GLN A 160 11.61 20.67 -12.07
CA GLN A 160 12.96 20.72 -11.52
C GLN A 160 12.94 20.37 -10.02
N THR A 161 13.92 19.57 -9.59
CA THR A 161 14.17 19.33 -8.17
C THR A 161 15.19 20.35 -7.68
N ILE A 162 14.84 21.10 -6.64
CA ILE A 162 15.64 22.16 -6.03
C ILE A 162 15.93 21.77 -4.57
N SER A 163 17.16 21.96 -4.12
CA SER A 163 17.52 21.78 -2.71
C SER A 163 17.14 23.05 -1.96
N VAL A 164 16.23 22.94 -0.99
CA VAL A 164 15.78 24.01 -0.10
C VAL A 164 16.28 23.67 1.31
N GLY A 165 17.39 24.29 1.71
CA GLY A 165 18.13 23.84 2.89
C GLY A 165 18.67 22.42 2.73
N ASP A 166 18.38 21.53 3.65
CA ASP A 166 18.78 20.11 3.62
C ASP A 166 17.76 19.20 2.87
N GLU A 167 16.61 19.74 2.46
CA GLU A 167 15.55 19.00 1.78
C GLU A 167 15.61 19.17 0.27
N ARG A 168 15.29 18.09 -0.46
CA ARG A 168 15.08 18.13 -1.90
C ARG A 168 13.59 18.26 -2.19
N ARG A 169 13.19 19.34 -2.87
CA ARG A 169 11.81 19.60 -3.23
C ARG A 169 11.61 19.61 -4.73
N SER A 170 10.50 19.09 -5.19
CA SER A 170 10.14 19.02 -6.62
C SER A 170 9.16 20.12 -6.98
N PHE A 171 9.52 20.96 -7.94
CA PHE A 171 8.70 22.08 -8.40
C PHE A 171 8.29 21.92 -9.86
N ASP A 172 6.99 22.15 -10.14
CA ASP A 172 6.53 22.42 -11.49
C ASP A 172 6.68 23.93 -11.73
N ILE A 173 7.60 24.29 -12.62
CA ILE A 173 7.97 25.67 -12.94
C ILE A 173 7.31 26.07 -14.23
N SER A 174 6.59 27.20 -14.20
CA SER A 174 5.99 27.82 -15.39
C SER A 174 6.69 29.15 -15.64
N TYR A 175 7.35 29.26 -16.77
CA TYR A 175 7.93 30.51 -17.31
C TYR A 175 6.95 31.13 -18.25
N ASN A 176 6.69 32.45 -18.12
CA ASN A 176 5.79 33.21 -18.97
C ASN A 176 6.39 34.57 -19.26
N ARG A 177 6.20 35.01 -20.49
CA ARG A 177 6.59 36.31 -20.97
C ARG A 177 5.37 37.19 -21.22
N VAL A 178 5.40 38.42 -20.72
CA VAL A 178 4.27 39.37 -20.79
C VAL A 178 4.60 40.51 -21.75
N TYR A 179 3.62 40.83 -22.57
CA TYR A 179 3.67 41.97 -23.56
C TYR A 179 2.50 42.90 -23.32
N ASP A 180 2.68 44.18 -23.68
CA ASP A 180 1.60 45.15 -23.74
C ASP A 180 0.68 44.95 -24.96
N ASP A 181 -0.39 45.77 -25.06
CA ASP A 181 -1.34 45.71 -26.17
C ASP A 181 -0.69 46.06 -27.52
N LYS A 182 0.53 46.66 -27.52
CA LYS A 182 1.34 47.01 -28.71
C LYS A 182 2.45 46.00 -28.98
N HIS A 183 2.42 44.83 -28.30
CA HIS A 183 3.44 43.78 -28.41
C HIS A 183 4.85 44.21 -27.91
N ASN A 184 4.96 45.23 -27.07
CA ASN A 184 6.22 45.53 -26.41
C ASN A 184 6.40 44.65 -25.18
N PHE A 185 7.58 44.13 -24.97
CA PHE A 185 7.90 43.30 -23.82
C PHE A 185 7.79 44.12 -22.51
N ILE A 186 7.10 43.54 -21.53
CA ILE A 186 6.92 44.16 -20.21
C ILE A 186 7.85 43.47 -19.19
N CYS A 187 7.65 42.17 -18.98
CA CYS A 187 8.37 41.38 -17.96
C CYS A 187 8.33 39.91 -18.26
N ASP A 188 9.27 39.18 -17.67
CA ASP A 188 9.24 37.73 -17.53
C ASP A 188 8.86 37.36 -16.12
N TYR A 189 8.10 36.29 -15.94
CA TYR A 189 7.82 35.74 -14.60
C TYR A 189 7.84 34.24 -14.56
N PHE A 190 8.22 33.72 -13.40
CA PHE A 190 8.19 32.30 -13.08
C PHE A 190 7.22 32.05 -11.95
N ILE A 191 6.47 30.95 -12.08
CA ILE A 191 5.62 30.41 -11.01
C ILE A 191 6.19 29.04 -10.63
N PHE A 192 6.48 28.85 -9.36
CA PHE A 192 7.00 27.63 -8.78
C PHE A 192 5.88 26.97 -7.96
N ASN A 193 5.35 25.86 -8.43
CA ASN A 193 4.36 25.08 -7.70
C ASN A 193 5.05 23.90 -7.03
N ASP A 194 5.07 23.86 -5.72
CA ASP A 194 5.60 22.73 -4.98
C ASP A 194 4.72 21.49 -5.23
N ARG A 195 5.37 20.44 -5.68
CA ARG A 195 4.77 19.13 -5.96
C ARG A 195 5.43 18.00 -5.19
N THR A 196 6.24 18.34 -4.18
CA THR A 196 7.03 17.36 -3.41
C THR A 196 6.14 16.26 -2.86
N GLU A 197 5.11 16.61 -2.10
CA GLU A 197 4.18 15.62 -1.54
C GLU A 197 3.49 14.76 -2.61
N ALA A 198 3.09 15.38 -3.73
CA ALA A 198 2.43 14.66 -4.82
C ALA A 198 3.38 13.70 -5.55
N VAL A 199 4.66 14.07 -5.69
CA VAL A 199 5.68 13.20 -6.29
C VAL A 199 6.03 12.06 -5.34
N GLU A 200 6.27 12.36 -4.06
CA GLU A 200 6.55 11.34 -3.03
C GLU A 200 5.40 10.35 -2.89
N LEU A 201 4.14 10.84 -2.88
CA LEU A 201 2.97 9.97 -2.84
C LEU A 201 2.90 9.08 -4.08
N LEU A 202 3.17 9.63 -5.27
CA LEU A 202 3.18 8.84 -6.50
C LEU A 202 4.29 7.78 -6.51
N GLU A 203 5.48 8.12 -6.03
CA GLU A 203 6.60 7.17 -5.88
C GLU A 203 6.27 6.09 -4.85
N TYR A 204 5.69 6.48 -3.72
CA TYR A 204 5.22 5.55 -2.71
C TYR A 204 4.13 4.59 -3.25
N GLU A 205 3.14 5.12 -3.97
CA GLU A 205 2.09 4.30 -4.61
C GLU A 205 2.68 3.35 -5.66
N LYS A 206 3.64 3.81 -6.48
CA LYS A 206 4.36 2.96 -7.43
C LYS A 206 5.15 1.87 -6.70
N PHE A 207 5.84 2.22 -5.62
CA PHE A 207 6.58 1.24 -4.83
C PHE A 207 5.64 0.19 -4.23
N ARG A 208 4.52 0.61 -3.65
CA ARG A 208 3.51 -0.31 -3.11
C ARG A 208 2.87 -1.22 -4.17
N ALA A 209 2.69 -0.71 -5.37
CA ALA A 209 2.14 -1.49 -6.49
C ALA A 209 3.09 -2.61 -6.96
N THR A 210 4.40 -2.46 -6.74
CA THR A 210 5.43 -3.37 -7.28
C THR A 210 6.20 -4.13 -6.19
N HIS A 211 6.21 -3.65 -4.94
CA HIS A 211 7.01 -4.23 -3.86
C HIS A 211 6.15 -4.61 -2.65
N ASP A 212 6.66 -5.55 -1.87
CA ASP A 212 6.14 -5.90 -0.55
C ASP A 212 6.60 -4.87 0.49
N ASN A 213 5.66 -4.24 1.18
CA ASN A 213 5.95 -3.14 2.12
C ASN A 213 6.80 -3.56 3.32
N LEU A 214 6.74 -4.83 3.73
CA LEU A 214 7.47 -5.31 4.90
C LEU A 214 8.94 -5.59 4.57
N THR A 215 9.19 -6.13 3.39
CA THR A 215 10.51 -6.66 2.99
C THR A 215 11.23 -5.81 1.95
N GLY A 216 10.49 -4.99 1.19
CA GLY A 216 11.02 -4.24 0.07
C GLY A 216 11.56 -5.13 -1.07
N LEU A 217 11.16 -6.41 -1.13
CA LEU A 217 11.30 -7.27 -2.31
C LEU A 217 10.12 -7.03 -3.26
N LEU A 218 10.19 -7.54 -4.47
CA LEU A 218 9.04 -7.52 -5.36
C LEU A 218 7.84 -8.22 -4.70
N ASN A 219 6.65 -7.67 -4.89
CA ASN A 219 5.44 -8.36 -4.52
C ASN A 219 5.18 -9.52 -5.50
N LYS A 220 4.19 -10.34 -5.22
CA LYS A 220 3.86 -11.54 -6.00
C LYS A 220 3.62 -11.23 -7.48
N GLU A 221 2.81 -10.21 -7.75
CA GLU A 221 2.40 -9.83 -9.10
C GLU A 221 3.61 -9.37 -9.92
N GLN A 222 4.42 -8.46 -9.36
CA GLN A 222 5.59 -7.94 -10.05
C GLN A 222 6.69 -8.99 -10.21
N PHE A 223 6.87 -9.86 -9.21
CA PHE A 223 7.79 -11.00 -9.34
C PHE A 223 7.42 -11.90 -10.51
N TYR A 224 6.13 -12.21 -10.68
CA TYR A 224 5.68 -13.05 -11.78
C TYR A 224 5.88 -12.38 -13.14
N GLU A 225 5.58 -11.08 -13.23
CA GLU A 225 5.75 -10.31 -14.46
C GLU A 225 7.23 -10.20 -14.87
N GLU A 226 8.10 -9.81 -13.95
CA GLU A 226 9.54 -9.66 -14.20
C GLU A 226 10.19 -11.02 -14.56
N THR A 227 9.84 -12.07 -13.83
CA THR A 227 10.32 -13.42 -14.14
C THR A 227 9.90 -13.85 -15.54
N ALA A 228 8.62 -13.69 -15.90
CA ALA A 228 8.13 -14.02 -17.24
C ALA A 228 8.84 -13.19 -18.33
N ASN A 229 9.12 -11.91 -18.06
CA ASN A 229 9.83 -11.04 -18.99
C ASN A 229 11.27 -11.51 -19.22
N VAL A 230 12.00 -11.85 -18.16
CA VAL A 230 13.37 -12.38 -18.27
C VAL A 230 13.39 -13.69 -19.05
N LEU A 231 12.50 -14.65 -18.72
CA LEU A 231 12.43 -15.95 -19.39
C LEU A 231 12.10 -15.83 -20.89
N ARG A 232 11.28 -14.86 -21.29
CA ARG A 232 10.97 -14.63 -22.70
C ARG A 232 12.10 -13.97 -23.49
N ASN A 233 12.82 -13.05 -22.84
CA ASN A 233 13.83 -12.23 -23.48
C ASN A 233 15.21 -12.88 -23.52
N ASP A 234 15.51 -13.75 -22.57
CA ASP A 234 16.80 -14.45 -22.48
C ASP A 234 16.59 -15.97 -22.60
N ARG A 235 16.63 -16.45 -23.83
CA ARG A 235 16.55 -17.90 -24.17
C ARG A 235 17.90 -18.59 -24.23
N ASN A 236 18.99 -17.87 -23.96
CA ASN A 236 20.34 -18.43 -24.03
C ASN A 236 20.76 -19.10 -22.71
N HIS A 237 20.14 -18.69 -21.59
CA HIS A 237 20.43 -19.28 -20.29
C HIS A 237 19.28 -20.16 -19.80
N THR A 238 19.64 -21.17 -19.05
CA THR A 238 18.67 -21.96 -18.27
C THR A 238 18.49 -21.32 -16.91
N TYR A 239 17.25 -21.28 -16.44
CA TYR A 239 16.88 -20.67 -15.17
C TYR A 239 16.32 -21.70 -14.20
N CYS A 240 16.42 -21.43 -12.91
CA CYS A 240 15.70 -22.16 -11.89
C CYS A 240 14.92 -21.21 -10.98
N LEU A 241 13.83 -21.71 -10.44
CA LEU A 241 13.06 -21.07 -9.37
C LEU A 241 13.41 -21.72 -8.04
N VAL A 242 13.80 -20.89 -7.08
CA VAL A 242 14.13 -21.28 -5.72
C VAL A 242 13.07 -20.68 -4.80
N CYS A 243 12.22 -21.52 -4.25
CA CYS A 243 11.16 -21.09 -3.34
C CYS A 243 11.46 -21.53 -1.91
N SER A 244 11.32 -20.64 -0.96
CA SER A 244 11.57 -20.91 0.46
C SER A 244 10.37 -20.56 1.32
N ASN A 245 10.22 -21.32 2.41
CA ASN A 245 9.26 -21.02 3.46
C ASN A 245 9.81 -21.43 4.84
N ILE A 246 9.20 -20.88 5.89
CA ILE A 246 9.58 -21.18 7.28
C ILE A 246 8.64 -22.25 7.82
N LYS A 247 9.20 -23.32 8.33
CA LYS A 247 8.39 -24.39 8.96
C LYS A 247 7.65 -23.85 10.18
N ASP A 248 6.36 -24.14 10.25
CA ASP A 248 5.49 -23.80 11.38
C ASP A 248 5.46 -22.29 11.73
N PHE A 249 5.60 -21.40 10.73
CA PHE A 249 5.64 -19.95 10.90
C PHE A 249 4.42 -19.40 11.66
N LYS A 250 3.23 -20.00 11.44
CA LYS A 250 2.03 -19.64 12.20
C LYS A 250 2.23 -19.84 13.70
N LEU A 251 2.87 -20.95 14.10
CA LEU A 251 3.18 -21.23 15.51
C LEU A 251 4.20 -20.21 16.07
N VAL A 252 5.14 -19.76 15.26
CA VAL A 252 6.05 -18.67 15.64
C VAL A 252 5.28 -17.41 16.02
N ASN A 253 4.33 -17.02 15.18
CA ASN A 253 3.49 -15.84 15.45
C ASN A 253 2.59 -16.01 16.68
N GLU A 254 2.06 -17.21 16.92
CA GLU A 254 1.25 -17.50 18.10
C GLU A 254 2.07 -17.49 19.41
N LEU A 255 3.30 -17.99 19.39
CA LEU A 255 4.15 -18.09 20.57
C LEU A 255 4.93 -16.81 20.89
N PHE A 256 5.38 -16.08 19.87
CA PHE A 256 6.31 -14.96 20.02
C PHE A 256 5.75 -13.60 19.56
N GLY A 257 4.53 -13.59 19.02
CA GLY A 257 3.87 -12.39 18.49
C GLY A 257 4.23 -12.10 17.03
N ILE A 258 3.36 -11.28 16.39
CA ILE A 258 3.48 -10.91 14.98
C ILE A 258 4.75 -10.09 14.72
N GLU A 259 5.14 -9.21 15.66
CA GLU A 259 6.37 -8.38 15.54
C GLU A 259 7.62 -9.25 15.37
N LYS A 260 7.70 -10.35 16.13
CA LYS A 260 8.83 -11.29 16.02
C LYS A 260 8.80 -12.05 14.70
N GLY A 261 7.62 -12.44 14.23
CA GLY A 261 7.47 -13.01 12.89
C GLY A 261 7.91 -12.05 11.79
N ASP A 262 7.56 -10.78 11.89
CA ASP A 262 7.97 -9.74 10.93
C ASP A 262 9.48 -9.51 10.92
N GLU A 263 10.16 -9.56 12.09
CA GLU A 263 11.62 -9.52 12.17
C GLU A 263 12.27 -10.69 11.41
N ILE A 264 11.73 -11.88 11.56
CA ILE A 264 12.22 -13.09 10.87
C ILE A 264 12.06 -12.96 9.35
N ILE A 265 10.90 -12.48 8.91
CA ILE A 265 10.60 -12.23 7.49
C ILE A 265 11.56 -11.18 6.91
N LYS A 266 11.80 -10.07 7.61
CA LYS A 266 12.74 -9.02 7.18
C LYS A 266 14.16 -9.57 7.05
N MET A 267 14.61 -10.35 8.03
CA MET A 267 15.94 -10.94 7.96
C MET A 267 16.08 -11.93 6.81
N GLN A 268 15.07 -12.76 6.54
CA GLN A 268 15.08 -13.65 5.39
C GLN A 268 15.19 -12.87 4.08
N ALA A 269 14.46 -11.77 3.97
CA ALA A 269 14.52 -10.87 2.81
C ALA A 269 15.92 -10.24 2.65
N GLU A 270 16.54 -9.79 3.75
CA GLU A 270 17.90 -9.24 3.74
C GLU A 270 18.93 -10.27 3.28
N LEU A 271 18.83 -11.52 3.75
CA LEU A 271 19.71 -12.60 3.31
C LEU A 271 19.52 -12.92 1.83
N ILE A 272 18.29 -12.95 1.34
CA ILE A 272 17.99 -13.13 -0.08
C ILE A 272 18.63 -11.99 -0.90
N LYS A 273 18.46 -10.73 -0.49
CA LYS A 273 19.08 -9.58 -1.16
C LYS A 273 20.61 -9.66 -1.15
N ALA A 274 21.19 -9.99 0.00
CA ALA A 274 22.66 -10.09 0.14
C ALA A 274 23.28 -11.23 -0.66
N SER A 275 22.50 -12.31 -0.89
CA SER A 275 22.94 -13.48 -1.66
C SER A 275 22.64 -13.34 -3.15
N SER A 276 21.93 -12.30 -3.56
CA SER A 276 21.49 -12.09 -4.94
C SER A 276 22.53 -11.29 -5.73
N GLU A 277 22.95 -11.86 -6.85
CA GLU A 277 23.80 -11.16 -7.82
C GLU A 277 22.95 -10.29 -8.76
N SER A 278 23.60 -9.43 -9.53
CA SER A 278 22.94 -8.64 -10.55
C SER A 278 22.25 -9.56 -11.58
N GLY A 279 20.93 -9.41 -11.70
CA GLY A 279 20.11 -10.22 -12.61
C GLY A 279 19.21 -11.26 -11.91
N TYR A 280 19.32 -11.43 -10.59
CA TYR A 280 18.37 -12.27 -9.85
C TYR A 280 17.08 -11.50 -9.59
N ILE A 281 15.95 -12.16 -9.78
CA ILE A 281 14.62 -11.61 -9.47
C ILE A 281 14.17 -12.21 -8.16
N CYS A 282 13.93 -11.36 -7.16
CA CYS A 282 13.58 -11.77 -5.81
C CYS A 282 12.24 -11.20 -5.41
N GLY A 283 11.34 -12.05 -4.92
CA GLY A 283 10.00 -11.64 -4.51
C GLY A 283 9.52 -12.34 -3.24
N ARG A 284 8.60 -11.66 -2.55
CA ARG A 284 7.79 -12.26 -1.50
C ARG A 284 6.43 -12.62 -2.07
N ILE A 285 6.10 -13.90 -2.05
CA ILE A 285 4.90 -14.42 -2.71
C ILE A 285 3.69 -14.31 -1.77
N GLN A 286 3.85 -14.73 -0.52
CA GLN A 286 2.79 -14.65 0.50
C GLN A 286 3.34 -15.05 1.87
N ASN A 287 2.94 -14.35 2.93
CA ASN A 287 3.31 -14.66 4.32
C ASN A 287 4.84 -14.86 4.48
N ASP A 288 5.27 -16.10 4.77
CA ASP A 288 6.66 -16.55 4.91
C ASP A 288 7.24 -17.18 3.63
N ARG A 289 6.53 -17.04 2.49
CA ARG A 289 6.92 -17.63 1.21
C ARG A 289 7.66 -16.64 0.34
N PHE A 290 8.88 -16.99 -0.02
CA PHE A 290 9.75 -16.21 -0.91
C PHE A 290 10.07 -17.01 -2.17
N ALA A 291 10.33 -16.30 -3.25
CA ALA A 291 10.77 -16.89 -4.50
C ALA A 291 11.93 -16.07 -5.10
N VAL A 292 12.89 -16.79 -5.69
CA VAL A 292 14.03 -16.22 -6.42
C VAL A 292 14.13 -16.92 -7.76
N CYS A 293 14.12 -16.14 -8.85
CA CYS A 293 14.47 -16.63 -10.18
C CYS A 293 15.92 -16.27 -10.47
N MET A 294 16.73 -17.24 -10.84
CA MET A 294 18.16 -17.06 -11.11
C MET A 294 18.63 -18.01 -12.22
N PRO A 295 19.77 -17.72 -12.88
CA PRO A 295 20.42 -18.67 -13.76
C PRO A 295 20.76 -19.97 -13.01
N LYS A 296 20.46 -21.11 -13.61
CA LYS A 296 20.65 -22.43 -12.99
C LYS A 296 22.10 -22.67 -12.56
N ASP A 297 23.07 -22.24 -13.37
CA ASP A 297 24.51 -22.41 -13.09
C ASP A 297 24.98 -21.60 -11.87
N SER A 298 24.22 -20.56 -11.50
CA SER A 298 24.49 -19.74 -10.32
C SER A 298 23.96 -20.36 -9.02
N PHE A 299 23.05 -21.33 -9.09
CA PHE A 299 22.53 -22.01 -7.91
C PHE A 299 23.56 -23.02 -7.35
N LYS A 300 24.03 -22.79 -6.13
CA LYS A 300 24.97 -23.67 -5.43
C LYS A 300 24.38 -24.13 -4.10
N ASN A 301 24.13 -25.41 -3.96
CA ASN A 301 23.59 -26.02 -2.74
C ASN A 301 24.33 -25.60 -1.48
N GLU A 302 25.67 -25.58 -1.52
CA GLU A 302 26.50 -25.25 -0.36
C GLU A 302 26.27 -23.80 0.12
N ILE A 303 26.16 -22.85 -0.81
CA ILE A 303 25.92 -21.45 -0.48
C ILE A 303 24.52 -21.29 0.13
N MET A 304 23.54 -21.95 -0.44
CA MET A 304 22.16 -21.93 0.06
C MET A 304 22.06 -22.57 1.45
N GLN A 305 22.70 -23.72 1.65
CA GLN A 305 22.76 -24.39 2.96
C GLN A 305 23.39 -23.47 4.03
N ASN A 306 24.50 -22.83 3.71
CA ASN A 306 25.21 -21.94 4.62
C ASN A 306 24.35 -20.71 4.96
N SER A 307 23.60 -20.15 3.99
CA SER A 307 22.67 -19.04 4.20
C SER A 307 21.52 -19.44 5.13
N ILE A 308 20.96 -20.64 4.94
CA ILE A 308 19.90 -21.19 5.79
C ILE A 308 20.42 -21.39 7.23
N VAL A 309 21.60 -22.01 7.39
CA VAL A 309 22.20 -22.23 8.72
C VAL A 309 22.48 -20.88 9.41
N SER A 310 23.07 -19.92 8.69
CA SER A 310 23.33 -18.58 9.24
C SER A 310 22.04 -17.86 9.71
N MET A 311 20.95 -18.01 8.99
CA MET A 311 19.65 -17.47 9.40
C MET A 311 19.13 -18.17 10.65
N GLN A 312 19.19 -19.50 10.65
CA GLN A 312 18.72 -20.30 11.79
C GLN A 312 19.50 -19.96 13.06
N ASP A 313 20.83 -19.82 12.97
CA ASP A 313 21.70 -19.51 14.12
C ASP A 313 21.41 -18.12 14.72
N ARG A 314 21.02 -17.16 13.92
CA ARG A 314 20.67 -15.81 14.42
C ARG A 314 19.39 -15.80 15.27
N PHE A 315 18.44 -16.71 15.02
CA PHE A 315 17.17 -16.77 15.73
C PHE A 315 17.07 -17.89 16.75
N ASN A 316 17.92 -18.93 16.62
CA ASN A 316 17.88 -20.04 17.54
C ASN A 316 18.26 -19.58 18.94
N ASN A 317 17.32 -19.68 19.85
CA ASN A 317 17.61 -19.65 21.27
C ASN A 317 17.36 -21.05 21.86
N ALA A 318 17.66 -21.24 23.13
CA ALA A 318 17.54 -22.54 23.79
C ALA A 318 16.14 -23.17 23.73
N SER A 319 15.11 -22.39 23.42
CA SER A 319 13.71 -22.79 23.51
C SER A 319 13.02 -23.02 22.16
N PHE A 320 13.57 -22.48 21.05
CA PHE A 320 12.93 -22.58 19.74
C PHE A 320 13.95 -22.57 18.60
N LYS A 321 13.78 -23.47 17.63
CA LYS A 321 14.62 -23.57 16.43
C LYS A 321 13.78 -23.27 15.19
N ILE A 322 14.11 -22.18 14.50
CA ILE A 322 13.51 -21.85 13.21
C ILE A 322 14.12 -22.75 12.14
N ARG A 323 13.27 -23.25 11.27
CA ARG A 323 13.71 -24.07 10.13
C ARG A 323 13.17 -23.48 8.83
N VAL A 324 14.09 -23.15 7.92
CA VAL A 324 13.78 -22.75 6.55
C VAL A 324 13.93 -23.96 5.64
N VAL A 325 12.91 -24.21 4.84
CA VAL A 325 12.93 -25.25 3.80
C VAL A 325 12.86 -24.60 2.42
N VAL A 326 13.61 -25.18 1.49
CA VAL A 326 13.77 -24.63 0.13
C VAL A 326 13.42 -25.70 -0.88
N GLY A 327 12.59 -25.32 -1.84
CA GLY A 327 12.30 -26.12 -3.02
C GLY A 327 12.89 -25.47 -4.27
N VAL A 328 13.43 -26.27 -5.14
CA VAL A 328 14.06 -25.85 -6.40
C VAL A 328 13.31 -26.50 -7.57
N TYR A 329 12.94 -25.69 -8.54
CA TYR A 329 12.38 -26.13 -9.81
C TYR A 329 13.27 -25.65 -10.95
N ASP A 330 13.86 -26.57 -11.68
CA ASP A 330 14.58 -26.29 -12.92
C ASP A 330 13.55 -25.99 -14.01
N ILE A 331 13.58 -24.78 -14.59
CA ILE A 331 12.60 -24.36 -15.59
C ILE A 331 12.85 -25.09 -16.90
N GLU A 332 11.91 -25.98 -17.28
CA GLU A 332 11.96 -26.75 -18.51
C GLU A 332 11.16 -26.06 -19.64
N ASP A 333 10.03 -25.47 -19.31
CA ASP A 333 9.16 -24.72 -20.24
C ASP A 333 9.09 -23.24 -19.81
N VAL A 334 9.70 -22.37 -20.60
CA VAL A 334 9.73 -20.92 -20.35
C VAL A 334 8.40 -20.23 -20.61
N ASP A 335 7.49 -20.89 -21.32
CA ASP A 335 6.14 -20.36 -21.63
C ASP A 335 5.10 -20.79 -20.57
N GLU A 336 5.48 -21.68 -19.63
CA GLU A 336 4.63 -22.03 -18.49
C GLU A 336 4.36 -20.81 -17.60
N PRO A 337 3.13 -20.66 -17.03
CA PRO A 337 2.86 -19.60 -16.05
C PRO A 337 3.81 -19.68 -14.85
N VAL A 338 4.43 -18.54 -14.48
CA VAL A 338 5.38 -18.48 -13.36
C VAL A 338 4.73 -18.91 -12.04
N SER A 339 3.43 -18.70 -11.87
CA SER A 339 2.68 -19.23 -10.72
C SER A 339 2.79 -20.74 -10.58
N ASN A 340 2.66 -21.48 -11.68
CA ASN A 340 2.76 -22.94 -11.68
C ASN A 340 4.19 -23.39 -11.38
N MET A 341 5.20 -22.67 -11.94
CA MET A 341 6.60 -22.94 -11.64
C MET A 341 6.91 -22.74 -10.15
N CYS A 342 6.36 -21.67 -9.53
CA CYS A 342 6.50 -21.47 -8.08
C CYS A 342 5.79 -22.57 -7.28
N ASP A 343 4.59 -23.00 -7.70
CA ASP A 343 3.87 -24.07 -7.02
C ASP A 343 4.68 -25.39 -7.05
N LYS A 344 5.31 -25.72 -8.18
CA LYS A 344 6.20 -26.87 -8.30
C LYS A 344 7.36 -26.78 -7.30
N ALA A 345 8.04 -25.63 -7.22
CA ALA A 345 9.12 -25.43 -6.24
C ALA A 345 8.59 -25.51 -4.79
N PHE A 346 7.43 -24.94 -4.48
CA PHE A 346 6.84 -25.08 -3.14
C PHE A 346 6.45 -26.52 -2.81
N ILE A 347 5.91 -27.28 -3.77
CA ILE A 347 5.63 -28.72 -3.58
C ILE A 347 6.93 -29.46 -3.18
N ALA A 348 8.05 -29.18 -3.85
CA ALA A 348 9.33 -29.76 -3.47
C ALA A 348 9.70 -29.44 -2.02
N SER A 349 9.57 -28.17 -1.59
CA SER A 349 9.87 -27.78 -0.21
C SER A 349 8.98 -28.45 0.84
N GLU A 350 7.71 -28.72 0.50
CA GLU A 350 6.76 -29.38 1.40
C GLU A 350 7.19 -30.83 1.73
N THR A 351 7.82 -31.55 0.80
CA THR A 351 8.21 -32.94 1.00
C THR A 351 9.27 -33.14 2.06
N ILE A 352 10.07 -32.12 2.31
CA ILE A 352 11.14 -32.17 3.31
C ILE A 352 10.79 -31.50 4.64
N LYS A 353 9.58 -31.02 4.81
CA LYS A 353 9.17 -30.37 6.07
C LYS A 353 9.40 -31.23 7.30
N ASN A 354 9.23 -32.55 7.18
CA ASN A 354 9.40 -33.52 8.26
C ASN A 354 10.72 -34.29 8.20
N ASN A 355 11.56 -34.05 7.16
CA ASN A 355 12.88 -34.64 7.04
C ASN A 355 13.93 -33.66 7.54
N TYR A 356 14.56 -33.93 8.69
CA TYR A 356 15.54 -33.05 9.33
C TYR A 356 16.97 -33.18 8.75
N GLU A 357 17.20 -34.10 7.82
CA GLU A 357 18.52 -34.33 7.21
C GLU A 357 18.86 -33.32 6.11
N THR A 358 17.84 -32.80 5.43
CA THR A 358 18.04 -31.84 4.33
C THR A 358 17.06 -30.63 4.44
N ASN A 359 17.53 -29.48 4.02
CA ASN A 359 16.72 -28.26 3.91
C ASN A 359 16.38 -27.89 2.45
N ILE A 360 16.90 -28.63 1.47
CA ILE A 360 16.71 -28.35 0.04
C ILE A 360 16.15 -29.59 -0.65
N ALA A 361 15.09 -29.41 -1.44
CA ALA A 361 14.51 -30.43 -2.30
C ALA A 361 14.34 -29.93 -3.73
N TYR A 362 14.53 -30.81 -4.69
CA TYR A 362 14.28 -30.54 -6.11
C TYR A 362 12.95 -31.11 -6.52
N TYR A 363 12.21 -30.35 -7.34
CA TYR A 363 10.98 -30.83 -7.93
C TYR A 363 11.27 -31.86 -9.03
N ASP A 364 10.52 -32.95 -9.03
CA ASP A 364 10.36 -33.85 -10.16
C ASP A 364 8.87 -34.27 -10.28
N ASP A 365 8.46 -34.72 -11.44
CA ASP A 365 7.06 -35.13 -11.68
C ASP A 365 6.61 -36.35 -10.84
N LYS A 366 7.54 -37.17 -10.37
CA LYS A 366 7.24 -38.31 -9.47
C LYS A 366 6.84 -37.77 -8.09
N LEU A 367 7.45 -36.66 -7.67
CA LEU A 367 7.16 -36.01 -6.41
C LEU A 367 5.70 -35.51 -6.36
N LEU A 368 5.26 -34.84 -7.42
CA LEU A 368 3.87 -34.39 -7.51
C LEU A 368 2.90 -35.59 -7.46
N LYS A 369 3.17 -36.64 -8.23
CA LYS A 369 2.34 -37.86 -8.23
C LYS A 369 2.27 -38.47 -6.83
N ARG A 370 3.39 -38.57 -6.12
CA ARG A 370 3.42 -39.08 -4.76
C ARG A 370 2.59 -38.21 -3.80
N THR A 371 2.76 -36.91 -3.85
CA THR A 371 2.01 -35.97 -3.00
C THR A 371 0.50 -36.05 -3.25
N LEU A 372 0.08 -36.17 -4.50
CA LEU A 372 -1.34 -36.36 -4.85
C LEU A 372 -1.88 -37.69 -4.34
N GLU A 373 -1.12 -38.77 -4.46
CA GLU A 373 -1.49 -40.08 -3.91
C GLU A 373 -1.61 -40.04 -2.38
N GLU A 374 -0.67 -39.40 -1.68
CA GLU A 374 -0.74 -39.22 -0.25
C GLU A 374 -2.02 -38.51 0.19
N ARG A 375 -2.33 -37.39 -0.45
CA ARG A 375 -3.57 -36.64 -0.16
C ARG A 375 -4.82 -37.45 -0.46
N ARG A 376 -4.81 -38.24 -1.53
CA ARG A 376 -5.92 -39.11 -1.92
C ARG A 376 -6.16 -40.18 -0.83
N VAL A 377 -5.11 -40.87 -0.44
CA VAL A 377 -5.17 -41.89 0.64
C VAL A 377 -5.77 -41.30 1.92
N ILE A 378 -5.29 -40.12 2.35
CA ILE A 378 -5.78 -39.45 3.57
C ILE A 378 -7.28 -39.13 3.45
N SER A 379 -7.69 -38.56 2.30
CA SER A 379 -9.07 -38.12 2.09
C SER A 379 -10.08 -39.28 2.02
N GLU A 380 -9.66 -40.44 1.50
CA GLU A 380 -10.52 -41.61 1.32
C GLU A 380 -10.52 -42.55 2.54
N PHE A 381 -9.53 -42.46 3.42
CA PHE A 381 -9.25 -43.42 4.48
C PHE A 381 -10.43 -43.67 5.45
N GLU A 382 -11.01 -42.61 6.01
CA GLU A 382 -12.12 -42.78 7.00
C GLU A 382 -13.35 -43.42 6.35
N GLY A 383 -13.69 -42.96 5.15
CA GLY A 383 -14.78 -43.57 4.38
C GLY A 383 -14.51 -45.02 4.00
N ALA A 384 -13.26 -45.39 3.76
CA ALA A 384 -12.87 -46.76 3.46
C ALA A 384 -13.00 -47.70 4.70
N ILE A 385 -12.67 -47.21 5.88
CA ILE A 385 -12.90 -47.93 7.16
C ILE A 385 -14.41 -48.18 7.36
N GLU A 386 -15.23 -47.15 7.26
CA GLU A 386 -16.68 -47.23 7.44
C GLU A 386 -17.33 -48.19 6.46
N LYS A 387 -16.92 -48.16 5.20
CA LYS A 387 -17.42 -49.06 4.14
C LYS A 387 -16.81 -50.46 4.17
N LYS A 388 -15.90 -50.71 5.14
CA LYS A 388 -15.21 -51.99 5.29
C LYS A 388 -14.44 -52.40 4.00
N GLU A 389 -13.79 -51.41 3.36
CA GLU A 389 -12.98 -51.65 2.18
C GLU A 389 -11.61 -52.27 2.52
N PHE A 390 -11.15 -52.09 3.79
CA PHE A 390 -9.97 -52.79 4.27
C PHE A 390 -10.34 -54.26 4.60
N LYS A 391 -9.64 -55.19 3.97
CA LYS A 391 -9.85 -56.61 4.09
C LYS A 391 -8.68 -57.26 4.81
N MET A 392 -9.00 -58.14 5.76
CA MET A 392 -8.03 -58.97 6.40
C MET A 392 -7.75 -60.23 5.59
N PHE A 393 -6.51 -60.42 5.20
CA PHE A 393 -5.99 -61.62 4.61
C PHE A 393 -5.20 -62.36 5.65
N LEU A 394 -5.35 -63.70 5.68
CA LEU A 394 -4.66 -64.55 6.65
C LEU A 394 -3.57 -65.35 5.94
N GLN A 395 -2.32 -65.10 6.35
CA GLN A 395 -1.18 -65.89 5.89
C GLN A 395 -0.91 -67.01 6.90
N PRO A 396 -1.08 -68.30 6.47
CA PRO A 396 -0.85 -69.42 7.39
C PRO A 396 0.56 -69.49 7.89
N GLN A 397 0.70 -69.66 9.20
CA GLN A 397 1.95 -69.99 9.86
C GLN A 397 2.00 -71.50 10.08
N VAL A 398 3.00 -72.17 9.50
CA VAL A 398 3.14 -73.60 9.56
C VAL A 398 4.37 -74.00 10.33
N ASN A 399 4.29 -75.16 11.04
CA ASN A 399 5.45 -75.75 11.66
C ASN A 399 6.36 -76.47 10.66
N THR A 400 7.47 -77.03 11.13
CA THR A 400 8.42 -77.74 10.30
C THR A 400 7.85 -78.98 9.61
N HIS A 401 6.69 -79.47 10.06
CA HIS A 401 5.99 -80.62 9.46
C HIS A 401 4.87 -80.19 8.49
N GLY A 402 4.77 -78.87 8.16
CA GLY A 402 3.76 -78.36 7.24
C GLY A 402 2.36 -78.22 7.82
N LYS A 403 2.17 -78.44 9.15
CA LYS A 403 0.87 -78.24 9.80
C LYS A 403 0.69 -76.79 10.22
N ALA A 404 -0.42 -76.17 9.79
CA ALA A 404 -0.78 -74.82 10.22
C ALA A 404 -1.15 -74.81 11.71
N TYR A 405 -0.60 -73.83 12.47
CA TYR A 405 -0.82 -73.63 13.88
C TYR A 405 -1.28 -72.20 14.25
N GLY A 406 -1.15 -71.29 13.31
CA GLY A 406 -1.59 -69.91 13.39
C GLY A 406 -1.65 -69.21 12.07
N ALA A 407 -1.97 -67.95 12.05
CA ALA A 407 -1.97 -67.13 10.87
C ALA A 407 -1.54 -65.70 11.20
N GLU A 408 -0.95 -64.99 10.26
CA GLU A 408 -0.71 -63.54 10.34
C GLU A 408 -1.81 -62.79 9.61
N ALA A 409 -2.38 -61.77 10.28
CA ALA A 409 -3.37 -60.87 9.71
C ALA A 409 -2.67 -59.77 8.89
N LEU A 410 -2.86 -59.84 7.59
CA LEU A 410 -2.31 -58.87 6.65
C LEU A 410 -3.45 -58.05 6.02
N VAL A 411 -3.32 -56.72 6.11
CA VAL A 411 -4.32 -55.80 5.53
C VAL A 411 -4.15 -55.68 4.04
N ARG A 412 -5.27 -55.56 3.29
CA ARG A 412 -5.36 -55.20 1.88
C ARG A 412 -6.51 -54.21 1.77
N TRP A 413 -6.34 -53.18 0.98
CA TRP A 413 -7.41 -52.23 0.67
C TRP A 413 -8.11 -52.60 -0.62
N GLN A 414 -9.36 -53.06 -0.53
CA GLN A 414 -10.23 -53.34 -1.70
C GLN A 414 -10.84 -52.01 -2.13
N HIS A 415 -10.07 -51.25 -2.90
CA HIS A 415 -10.49 -49.96 -3.37
C HIS A 415 -11.54 -50.11 -4.52
N PRO A 416 -12.65 -49.32 -4.50
CA PRO A 416 -13.72 -49.48 -5.49
C PRO A 416 -13.29 -49.23 -6.93
N GLU A 417 -12.37 -48.30 -7.15
CA GLU A 417 -11.91 -47.96 -8.52
C GLU A 417 -10.56 -48.59 -8.88
N ARG A 418 -9.67 -48.83 -7.90
CA ARG A 418 -8.26 -49.21 -8.11
C ARG A 418 -7.99 -50.69 -7.85
N GLY A 419 -9.01 -51.42 -7.44
CA GLY A 419 -8.88 -52.84 -7.12
C GLY A 419 -8.17 -53.08 -5.81
N LEU A 420 -7.42 -54.18 -5.68
CA LEU A 420 -6.77 -54.59 -4.46
C LEU A 420 -5.41 -53.92 -4.31
N LEU A 421 -5.32 -52.94 -3.37
CA LEU A 421 -4.10 -52.23 -3.07
C LEU A 421 -3.31 -52.95 -1.97
N SER A 422 -1.97 -53.02 -2.13
CA SER A 422 -1.07 -53.60 -1.14
C SER A 422 -0.77 -52.60 -0.02
N PRO A 423 -0.34 -53.04 1.17
CA PRO A 423 0.02 -52.18 2.28
C PRO A 423 1.05 -51.10 1.92
N PHE A 424 1.96 -51.38 1.02
CA PHE A 424 2.99 -50.47 0.55
C PHE A 424 2.46 -49.13 0.02
N PHE A 425 1.20 -49.10 -0.45
CA PHE A 425 0.60 -47.87 -0.98
C PHE A 425 0.03 -46.93 0.08
N PHE A 426 -0.24 -47.41 1.31
CA PHE A 426 -0.95 -46.59 2.29
C PHE A 426 -0.39 -46.63 3.72
N ILE A 427 0.35 -47.67 4.11
CA ILE A 427 0.87 -47.80 5.51
C ILE A 427 1.77 -46.62 5.86
N ASP A 428 2.82 -46.34 5.05
CA ASP A 428 3.75 -45.25 5.30
C ASP A 428 3.04 -43.90 5.42
N ILE A 429 1.99 -43.69 4.61
CA ILE A 429 1.18 -42.47 4.62
C ILE A 429 0.38 -42.37 5.93
N LEU A 430 -0.28 -43.44 6.32
CA LEU A 430 -1.05 -43.48 7.56
C LEU A 430 -0.15 -43.37 8.79
N GLU A 431 1.01 -43.95 8.78
CA GLU A 431 2.02 -43.76 9.85
C GLU A 431 2.49 -42.31 9.92
N THR A 432 2.83 -41.70 8.79
CA THR A 432 3.33 -40.32 8.74
C THR A 432 2.27 -39.32 9.21
N THR A 433 1.01 -39.56 8.91
CA THR A 433 -0.12 -38.71 9.27
C THR A 433 -0.73 -39.01 10.64
N GLY A 434 -0.26 -40.08 11.30
CA GLY A 434 -0.77 -40.52 12.59
C GLY A 434 -2.17 -41.16 12.51
N LEU A 435 -2.63 -41.59 11.35
CA LEU A 435 -3.89 -42.26 11.16
C LEU A 435 -3.82 -43.80 11.30
N ILE A 436 -2.61 -44.34 11.39
CA ILE A 436 -2.33 -45.77 11.41
C ILE A 436 -3.09 -46.49 12.55
N TYR A 437 -3.19 -45.88 13.74
CA TYR A 437 -3.85 -46.49 14.87
C TYR A 437 -5.32 -46.85 14.60
N LYS A 438 -6.03 -46.05 13.76
CA LYS A 438 -7.42 -46.35 13.37
C LYS A 438 -7.50 -47.62 12.53
N LEU A 439 -6.51 -47.81 11.63
CA LEU A 439 -6.42 -49.01 10.81
C LEU A 439 -6.05 -50.23 11.64
N ASP A 440 -5.08 -50.08 12.54
CA ASP A 440 -4.63 -51.17 13.39
C ASP A 440 -5.74 -51.64 14.38
N MET A 441 -6.43 -50.71 15.01
CA MET A 441 -7.63 -51.03 15.81
C MET A 441 -8.69 -51.77 15.00
N TYR A 442 -8.98 -51.36 13.79
CA TYR A 442 -9.91 -52.00 12.87
C TYR A 442 -9.47 -53.47 12.57
N MET A 443 -8.16 -53.62 12.25
CA MET A 443 -7.60 -54.97 11.97
C MET A 443 -7.58 -55.88 13.18
N TRP A 444 -7.27 -55.38 14.40
CA TRP A 444 -7.34 -56.13 15.65
C TRP A 444 -8.76 -56.61 15.94
N GLU A 445 -9.73 -55.74 15.69
CA GLU A 445 -11.14 -56.11 15.85
C GLU A 445 -11.58 -57.19 14.85
N CYS A 446 -11.14 -57.08 13.57
CA CYS A 446 -11.37 -58.09 12.56
C CYS A 446 -10.76 -59.46 12.94
N ALA A 447 -9.52 -59.47 13.46
CA ALA A 447 -8.82 -60.65 13.90
C ALA A 447 -9.52 -61.34 15.09
N ALA A 448 -9.93 -60.53 16.10
CA ALA A 448 -10.66 -61.01 17.25
C ALA A 448 -12.03 -61.61 16.86
N ALA A 449 -12.77 -60.93 15.99
CA ALA A 449 -14.02 -61.44 15.48
C ALA A 449 -13.87 -62.80 14.77
N LYS A 450 -12.76 -62.95 14.00
CA LYS A 450 -12.45 -64.20 13.29
C LYS A 450 -12.06 -65.33 14.23
N LEU A 451 -11.27 -65.04 15.25
CA LEU A 451 -10.94 -66.03 16.26
C LEU A 451 -12.20 -66.49 17.02
N SER A 452 -13.07 -65.56 17.43
CA SER A 452 -14.36 -65.92 18.04
C SER A 452 -15.26 -66.78 17.14
N GLU A 453 -15.26 -66.52 15.84
CA GLU A 453 -15.97 -67.36 14.85
C GLU A 453 -15.41 -68.78 14.84
N TRP A 454 -14.06 -68.92 14.76
CA TRP A 454 -13.40 -70.22 14.76
C TRP A 454 -13.63 -70.99 16.09
N LYS A 455 -13.50 -70.32 17.25
CA LYS A 455 -13.82 -70.91 18.53
C LYS A 455 -15.23 -71.49 18.60
N LYS A 456 -16.21 -70.76 18.07
CA LYS A 456 -17.62 -71.22 18.00
C LYS A 456 -17.83 -72.38 17.06
N LYS A 457 -17.04 -72.54 16.00
CA LYS A 457 -17.10 -73.69 15.06
C LYS A 457 -16.31 -74.91 15.52
N GLY A 458 -15.54 -74.76 16.60
CA GLY A 458 -14.69 -75.86 17.09
C GLY A 458 -13.40 -76.05 16.30
N ASP A 459 -12.99 -75.04 15.53
CA ASP A 459 -11.77 -75.08 14.77
C ASP A 459 -10.53 -75.03 15.66
N THR A 460 -9.51 -75.79 15.35
CA THR A 460 -8.25 -75.92 16.12
C THR A 460 -7.19 -74.88 15.77
N VAL A 461 -7.58 -73.69 15.33
CA VAL A 461 -6.63 -72.60 15.09
C VAL A 461 -6.24 -71.95 16.41
N HIS A 462 -4.95 -71.83 16.63
CA HIS A 462 -4.42 -71.45 17.95
C HIS A 462 -4.27 -69.93 18.17
N TYR A 463 -3.89 -69.16 17.13
CA TYR A 463 -3.77 -67.71 17.25
C TYR A 463 -3.78 -66.97 15.86
N ILE A 464 -4.01 -65.69 15.90
CA ILE A 464 -3.79 -64.73 14.79
C ILE A 464 -2.85 -63.67 15.27
N SER A 465 -1.67 -63.54 14.61
CA SER A 465 -0.75 -62.46 14.84
C SER A 465 -1.26 -61.18 14.15
N VAL A 466 -1.22 -60.07 14.86
CA VAL A 466 -1.58 -58.73 14.32
C VAL A 466 -0.39 -57.81 14.41
N ASN A 467 -0.26 -56.92 13.46
CA ASN A 467 0.76 -55.91 13.44
C ASN A 467 0.38 -54.74 14.36
N ILE A 468 1.37 -54.10 14.98
CA ILE A 468 1.23 -52.93 15.87
C ILE A 468 2.29 -51.93 15.41
N SER A 469 1.88 -50.72 15.01
CA SER A 469 2.83 -49.66 14.71
C SER A 469 3.43 -49.11 16.02
N THR A 470 4.69 -48.72 15.96
CA THR A 470 5.34 -48.01 17.08
C THR A 470 4.62 -46.73 17.45
N LYS A 471 3.92 -46.09 16.50
CA LYS A 471 3.14 -44.88 16.75
C LYS A 471 1.89 -45.09 17.56
N ASP A 472 1.32 -46.31 17.56
CA ASP A 472 0.14 -46.62 18.34
C ASP A 472 0.39 -46.42 19.85
N PHE A 473 1.60 -46.74 20.32
CA PHE A 473 1.96 -46.55 21.73
C PHE A 473 2.02 -45.07 22.17
N TYR A 474 2.08 -44.13 21.22
CA TYR A 474 2.05 -42.70 21.49
C TYR A 474 0.63 -42.10 21.33
N LEU A 475 -0.22 -42.76 20.55
CA LEU A 475 -1.53 -42.22 20.15
C LEU A 475 -2.70 -42.78 20.95
N ILE A 476 -2.56 -44.05 21.43
CA ILE A 476 -3.62 -44.76 22.17
C ILE A 476 -3.02 -45.63 23.30
N ASP A 477 -3.85 -46.02 24.27
CA ASP A 477 -3.49 -47.08 25.20
C ASP A 477 -3.73 -48.44 24.56
N VAL A 478 -2.65 -48.96 23.92
CA VAL A 478 -2.69 -50.24 23.18
C VAL A 478 -3.17 -51.37 24.08
N TYR A 479 -2.73 -51.39 25.36
CA TYR A 479 -3.11 -52.46 26.31
C TYR A 479 -4.61 -52.43 26.63
N GLU A 480 -5.13 -51.25 26.90
CA GLU A 480 -6.58 -51.09 27.23
C GLU A 480 -7.43 -51.46 26.00
N VAL A 481 -7.04 -50.98 24.80
CA VAL A 481 -7.76 -51.30 23.55
C VAL A 481 -7.78 -52.79 23.29
N ILE A 482 -6.60 -53.45 23.26
CA ILE A 482 -6.54 -54.90 22.98
C ILE A 482 -7.31 -55.70 24.06
N THR A 483 -7.17 -55.36 25.33
CA THR A 483 -7.90 -56.06 26.42
C THR A 483 -9.40 -55.88 26.27
N SER A 484 -9.86 -54.71 25.86
CA SER A 484 -11.30 -54.47 25.63
C SER A 484 -11.84 -55.30 24.43
N ILE A 485 -11.06 -55.42 23.36
CA ILE A 485 -11.37 -56.24 22.20
C ILE A 485 -11.45 -57.72 22.58
N VAL A 486 -10.45 -58.24 23.31
CA VAL A 486 -10.40 -59.62 23.79
C VAL A 486 -11.65 -59.98 24.63
N LYS A 487 -12.02 -59.08 25.55
CA LYS A 487 -13.23 -59.25 26.38
C LYS A 487 -14.51 -59.21 25.53
N LYS A 488 -14.61 -58.26 24.55
CA LYS A 488 -15.77 -58.11 23.69
C LYS A 488 -16.08 -59.35 22.87
N TYR A 489 -15.03 -60.05 22.38
CA TYR A 489 -15.16 -61.21 21.51
C TYR A 489 -15.02 -62.57 22.22
N ASP A 490 -14.87 -62.56 23.55
CA ASP A 490 -14.73 -63.78 24.39
C ASP A 490 -13.60 -64.69 23.87
N ILE A 491 -12.44 -64.14 23.63
CA ILE A 491 -11.20 -64.84 23.21
C ILE A 491 -10.14 -64.73 24.31
N GLU A 492 -9.16 -65.61 24.31
CA GLU A 492 -8.06 -65.65 25.28
C GLU A 492 -6.84 -64.86 24.75
#